data_7dde7dc55715840fd616615e9b64a847
#
_entry.id   7dde7dc55715840fd616615e9b64a847
#
_cell.length_a   1.000
_cell.length_b   1.000
_cell.length_c   1.000
_cell.angle_alpha   90.00
_cell.angle_beta   90.00
_cell.angle_gamma   90.00
#
_symmetry.space_group_name_H-M   'P 1'
#
loop_
_entity.id
_entity.type
_entity.pdbx_description
1 polymer ?
#
loop_
_entity_poly.entity_id
_entity_poly.type
_entity_poly.pdbx_seq_one_letter_code
_entity_poly.pdbx_strand_id
1 'polypeptide(L)'
;ALGDKVPHRILFALTAGMALAAWLVMVFFGMQLEAGTADSWGWLLWVFVALWGVSAGFSAQCFYALWSTELFPTVYRGGVQGIMFFLVRGVLGIWSLVAVAGLGVETPAGFVTAGWIMCGFLLVSLVVGVIWCPKTQGRSLDEITEERYGKELLVQDNEDMGI
;
A
#
# COMPACT_ATOMS: atom_id res chain seq x y z
N ALA A 1 -14.34 -7.44 -11.46
CA ALA A 1 -14.71 -6.90 -12.77
C ALA A 1 -13.66 -5.96 -13.37
N LEU A 2 -13.05 -5.03 -12.60
CA LEU A 2 -11.99 -4.15 -13.14
C LEU A 2 -10.62 -4.85 -13.10
N GLY A 3 -10.35 -5.64 -12.07
CA GLY A 3 -9.10 -6.37 -11.88
C GLY A 3 -8.84 -7.47 -12.93
N ASP A 4 -9.89 -8.01 -13.57
CA ASP A 4 -9.75 -9.03 -14.60
C ASP A 4 -9.36 -8.46 -15.97
N LYS A 5 -9.66 -7.18 -16.19
CA LYS A 5 -9.46 -6.53 -17.50
C LYS A 5 -8.20 -5.66 -17.58
N VAL A 6 -7.70 -5.19 -16.44
CA VAL A 6 -6.53 -4.30 -16.36
C VAL A 6 -5.39 -5.03 -15.68
N PRO A 7 -4.17 -5.01 -16.24
CA PRO A 7 -3.00 -5.61 -15.59
C PRO A 7 -2.82 -5.05 -14.17
N HIS A 8 -2.67 -5.93 -13.18
CA HIS A 8 -2.50 -5.54 -11.77
C HIS A 8 -1.39 -4.50 -11.57
N ARG A 9 -0.34 -4.57 -12.40
CA ARG A 9 0.76 -3.62 -12.41
C ARG A 9 0.32 -2.18 -12.71
N ILE A 10 -0.57 -2.00 -13.71
CA ILE A 10 -1.08 -0.68 -14.10
C ILE A 10 -2.02 -0.15 -13.01
N LEU A 11 -2.89 -1.01 -12.50
CA LEU A 11 -3.83 -0.64 -11.46
C LEU A 11 -3.10 -0.22 -10.17
N PHE A 12 -2.06 -0.99 -9.78
CA PHE A 12 -1.20 -0.62 -8.65
C PHE A 12 -0.48 0.70 -8.89
N ALA A 13 0.12 0.91 -10.08
CA ALA A 13 0.82 2.14 -10.42
C ALA A 13 -0.09 3.36 -10.36
N LEU A 14 -1.32 3.25 -10.87
CA LEU A 14 -2.31 4.32 -10.82
C LEU A 14 -2.70 4.67 -9.39
N THR A 15 -3.05 3.68 -8.58
CA THR A 15 -3.52 3.90 -7.21
C THR A 15 -2.39 4.37 -6.28
N ALA A 16 -1.18 3.82 -6.41
CA ALA A 16 -0.01 4.29 -5.67
C ALA A 16 0.43 5.69 -6.13
N GLY A 17 0.32 5.99 -7.43
CA GLY A 17 0.54 7.33 -7.97
C GLY A 17 -0.45 8.36 -7.43
N MET A 18 -1.73 7.99 -7.29
CA MET A 18 -2.75 8.84 -6.67
C MET A 18 -2.45 9.09 -5.19
N ALA A 19 -1.97 8.08 -4.44
CA ALA A 19 -1.54 8.25 -3.06
C ALA A 19 -0.38 9.24 -2.94
N LEU A 20 0.62 9.10 -3.82
CA LEU A 20 1.75 10.03 -3.87
C LEU A 20 1.29 11.46 -4.21
N ALA A 21 0.41 11.62 -5.20
CA ALA A 21 -0.16 12.92 -5.56
C ALA A 21 -0.94 13.54 -4.39
N ALA A 22 -1.73 12.74 -3.66
CA ALA A 22 -2.44 13.20 -2.46
C ALA A 22 -1.48 13.75 -1.41
N TRP A 23 -0.39 13.04 -1.10
CA TRP A 23 0.60 13.50 -0.13
C TRP A 23 1.37 14.73 -0.60
N LEU A 24 1.67 14.87 -1.91
CA LEU A 24 2.27 16.09 -2.46
C LEU A 24 1.34 17.30 -2.30
N VAL A 25 0.02 17.12 -2.53
CA VAL A 25 -0.98 18.17 -2.25
C VAL A 25 -0.96 18.57 -0.77
N MET A 26 -0.85 17.58 0.13
CA MET A 26 -0.84 17.83 1.56
C MET A 26 0.44 18.52 2.04
N VAL A 27 1.60 18.18 1.46
CA VAL A 27 2.88 18.88 1.70
C VAL A 27 2.78 20.33 1.23
N PHE A 28 2.24 20.56 0.04
CA PHE A 28 2.04 21.91 -0.48
C PHE A 28 1.13 22.73 0.44
N PHE A 29 0.02 22.17 0.91
CA PHE A 29 -0.85 22.82 1.88
C PHE A 29 -0.11 23.14 3.19
N GLY A 30 0.72 22.24 3.69
CA GLY A 30 1.57 22.47 4.87
C GLY A 30 2.54 23.66 4.69
N MET A 31 3.14 23.79 3.50
CA MET A 31 3.98 24.93 3.15
C MET A 31 3.20 26.25 3.14
N GLN A 32 1.93 26.24 2.67
CA GLN A 32 1.06 27.42 2.74
C GLN A 32 0.65 27.75 4.18
N LEU A 33 0.49 26.75 5.02
CA LEU A 33 0.23 26.93 6.44
C LEU A 33 1.42 27.59 7.15
N GLU A 34 2.64 27.15 6.83
CA GLU A 34 3.88 27.77 7.33
C GLU A 34 4.04 29.22 6.87
N ALA A 35 3.65 29.52 5.63
CA ALA A 35 3.66 30.85 5.06
C ALA A 35 2.53 31.79 5.58
N GLY A 36 1.57 31.25 6.36
CA GLY A 36 0.42 32.02 6.86
C GLY A 36 -0.64 32.34 5.80
N THR A 37 -0.65 31.63 4.68
CA THR A 37 -1.58 31.82 3.53
C THR A 37 -2.60 30.69 3.39
N ALA A 38 -2.68 29.80 4.36
CA ALA A 38 -3.50 28.58 4.31
C ALA A 38 -5.01 28.81 4.06
N ASP A 39 -5.56 29.95 4.53
CA ASP A 39 -6.99 30.26 4.38
C ASP A 39 -7.43 30.28 2.91
N SER A 40 -6.56 30.75 2.01
CA SER A 40 -6.84 30.79 0.57
C SER A 40 -6.75 29.39 -0.10
N TRP A 41 -6.11 28.44 0.57
CA TRP A 41 -5.79 27.11 0.02
C TRP A 41 -6.55 25.98 0.69
N GLY A 42 -7.50 26.27 1.56
CA GLY A 42 -8.27 25.26 2.31
C GLY A 42 -8.99 24.22 1.45
N TRP A 43 -9.31 24.55 0.18
CA TRP A 43 -9.89 23.60 -0.77
C TRP A 43 -8.97 22.42 -1.12
N LEU A 44 -7.65 22.56 -0.93
CA LEU A 44 -6.68 21.47 -1.14
C LEU A 44 -6.93 20.28 -0.21
N LEU A 45 -7.50 20.51 0.98
CA LEU A 45 -7.88 19.43 1.89
C LEU A 45 -8.94 18.51 1.27
N TRP A 46 -9.89 19.07 0.53
CA TRP A 46 -10.90 18.28 -0.18
C TRP A 46 -10.29 17.48 -1.32
N VAL A 47 -9.33 18.07 -2.05
CA VAL A 47 -8.58 17.36 -3.09
C VAL A 47 -7.78 16.21 -2.49
N PHE A 48 -7.11 16.44 -1.36
CA PHE A 48 -6.40 15.39 -0.63
C PHE A 48 -7.35 14.25 -0.23
N VAL A 49 -8.48 14.58 0.41
CA VAL A 49 -9.47 13.58 0.86
C VAL A 49 -9.99 12.76 -0.31
N ALA A 50 -10.29 13.39 -1.46
CA ALA A 50 -10.75 12.69 -2.65
C ALA A 50 -9.68 11.74 -3.21
N LEU A 51 -8.46 12.22 -3.44
CA LEU A 51 -7.36 11.43 -3.97
C LEU A 51 -6.95 10.30 -3.03
N TRP A 52 -6.80 10.62 -1.74
CA TRP A 52 -6.42 9.63 -0.72
C TRP A 52 -7.51 8.60 -0.50
N GLY A 53 -8.80 9.01 -0.44
CA GLY A 53 -9.93 8.10 -0.26
C GLY A 53 -10.05 7.09 -1.39
N VAL A 54 -9.93 7.53 -2.64
CA VAL A 54 -9.93 6.63 -3.80
C VAL A 54 -8.71 5.71 -3.77
N SER A 55 -7.51 6.26 -3.51
CA SER A 55 -6.30 5.46 -3.42
C SER A 55 -6.38 4.43 -2.29
N ALA A 56 -6.78 4.82 -1.09
CA ALA A 56 -6.87 3.91 0.06
C ALA A 56 -7.88 2.77 -0.16
N GLY A 57 -8.99 3.05 -0.86
CA GLY A 57 -10.00 2.03 -1.19
C GLY A 57 -9.53 1.00 -2.21
N PHE A 58 -8.69 1.38 -3.16
CA PHE A 58 -8.30 0.53 -4.29
C PHE A 58 -6.83 0.07 -4.29
N SER A 59 -5.96 0.57 -3.39
CA SER A 59 -4.53 0.34 -3.45
C SER A 59 -4.03 -0.68 -2.41
N ALA A 60 -3.40 -0.21 -1.36
CA ALA A 60 -2.55 -1.02 -0.52
C ALA A 60 -3.28 -2.21 0.13
N GLN A 61 -4.50 -2.02 0.63
CA GLN A 61 -5.23 -3.10 1.30
C GLN A 61 -5.78 -4.14 0.32
N CYS A 62 -6.27 -3.70 -0.85
CA CYS A 62 -6.78 -4.62 -1.86
C CYS A 62 -5.65 -5.47 -2.45
N PHE A 63 -4.51 -4.87 -2.79
CA PHE A 63 -3.35 -5.61 -3.31
C PHE A 63 -2.70 -6.49 -2.26
N TYR A 64 -2.63 -6.05 -1.01
CA TYR A 64 -2.18 -6.88 0.09
C TYR A 64 -3.05 -8.13 0.24
N ALA A 65 -4.37 -7.97 0.26
CA ALA A 65 -5.30 -9.09 0.35
C ALA A 65 -5.17 -10.02 -0.86
N LEU A 66 -5.15 -9.47 -2.08
CA LEU A 66 -5.02 -10.22 -3.31
C LEU A 66 -3.72 -11.04 -3.36
N TRP A 67 -2.58 -10.37 -3.21
CA TRP A 67 -1.28 -11.05 -3.30
C TRP A 67 -1.02 -12.03 -2.16
N SER A 68 -1.51 -11.74 -0.95
CA SER A 68 -1.38 -12.69 0.16
C SER A 68 -2.24 -13.94 -0.03
N THR A 69 -3.34 -13.86 -0.79
CA THR A 69 -4.15 -15.03 -1.13
C THR A 69 -3.64 -15.81 -2.33
N GLU A 70 -3.02 -15.14 -3.29
CA GLU A 70 -2.53 -15.76 -4.52
C GLU A 70 -1.11 -16.33 -4.41
N LEU A 71 -0.27 -15.77 -3.53
CA LEU A 71 1.14 -16.13 -3.44
C LEU A 71 1.45 -17.22 -2.41
N PHE A 72 0.55 -17.50 -1.49
CA PHE A 72 0.78 -18.47 -0.41
C PHE A 72 -0.22 -19.62 -0.45
N PRO A 73 0.27 -20.88 -0.26
CA PRO A 73 -0.59 -22.05 -0.10
C PRO A 73 -1.60 -21.87 1.03
N THR A 74 -2.74 -22.54 0.93
CA THR A 74 -3.88 -22.39 1.86
C THR A 74 -3.50 -22.67 3.31
N VAL A 75 -2.63 -23.65 3.56
CA VAL A 75 -2.16 -24.05 4.88
C VAL A 75 -1.42 -22.92 5.61
N TYR A 76 -0.58 -22.16 4.90
CA TYR A 76 0.25 -21.12 5.50
C TYR A 76 -0.35 -19.71 5.41
N ARG A 77 -1.41 -19.53 4.61
CA ARG A 77 -2.00 -18.23 4.28
C ARG A 77 -2.38 -17.41 5.52
N GLY A 78 -3.08 -18.02 6.47
CA GLY A 78 -3.52 -17.31 7.68
C GLY A 78 -2.36 -16.85 8.56
N GLY A 79 -1.34 -17.70 8.75
CA GLY A 79 -0.15 -17.36 9.53
C GLY A 79 0.65 -16.23 8.89
N VAL A 80 0.91 -16.33 7.59
CA VAL A 80 1.65 -15.30 6.84
C VAL A 80 0.91 -13.97 6.84
N GLN A 81 -0.39 -13.97 6.59
CA GLN A 81 -1.21 -12.74 6.65
C GLN A 81 -1.16 -12.09 8.03
N GLY A 82 -1.26 -12.88 9.10
CA GLY A 82 -1.17 -12.39 10.47
C GLY A 82 0.17 -11.72 10.77
N ILE A 83 1.27 -12.38 10.41
CA ILE A 83 2.63 -11.84 10.59
C ILE A 83 2.83 -10.56 9.78
N MET A 84 2.47 -10.55 8.51
CA MET A 84 2.60 -9.37 7.64
C MET A 84 1.77 -8.20 8.18
N PHE A 85 0.53 -8.46 8.63
CA PHE A 85 -0.32 -7.43 9.19
C PHE A 85 0.25 -6.87 10.50
N PHE A 86 0.77 -7.73 11.38
CA PHE A 86 1.43 -7.31 12.61
C PHE A 86 2.65 -6.43 12.33
N LEU A 87 3.50 -6.80 11.38
CA LEU A 87 4.68 -6.01 10.99
C LEU A 87 4.28 -4.63 10.45
N VAL A 88 3.31 -4.59 9.54
CA VAL A 88 2.84 -3.31 8.96
C VAL A 88 2.25 -2.41 10.04
N ARG A 89 1.42 -2.94 10.94
CA ARG A 89 0.81 -2.15 12.02
C ARG A 89 1.84 -1.72 13.08
N GLY A 90 2.83 -2.57 13.37
CA GLY A 90 3.94 -2.23 14.26
C GLY A 90 4.78 -1.07 13.70
N VAL A 91 5.17 -1.15 12.44
CA VAL A 91 5.90 -0.07 11.76
C VAL A 91 5.10 1.24 11.72
N LEU A 92 3.79 1.18 11.44
CA LEU A 92 2.91 2.34 11.48
C LEU A 92 2.81 2.95 12.89
N GLY A 93 2.74 2.11 13.94
CA GLY A 93 2.75 2.58 15.32
C GLY A 93 4.04 3.31 15.69
N ILE A 94 5.19 2.72 15.34
CA ILE A 94 6.50 3.36 15.54
C ILE A 94 6.59 4.67 14.75
N TRP A 95 6.15 4.67 13.49
CA TRP A 95 6.12 5.90 12.68
C TRP A 95 5.28 7.00 13.33
N SER A 96 4.11 6.68 13.87
CA SER A 96 3.26 7.65 14.56
C SER A 96 3.97 8.29 15.75
N LEU A 97 4.70 7.50 16.54
CA LEU A 97 5.50 8.03 17.66
C LEU A 97 6.64 8.92 17.18
N VAL A 98 7.38 8.50 16.15
CA VAL A 98 8.47 9.31 15.57
C VAL A 98 7.94 10.59 14.97
N ALA A 99 6.81 10.58 14.30
CA ALA A 99 6.20 11.74 13.69
C ALA A 99 5.78 12.77 14.75
N VAL A 100 5.11 12.35 15.80
CA VAL A 100 4.62 13.24 16.85
C VAL A 100 5.76 13.71 17.76
N ALA A 101 6.52 12.78 18.34
CA ALA A 101 7.53 13.11 19.34
C ALA A 101 8.87 13.57 18.73
N GLY A 102 9.22 13.07 17.54
CA GLY A 102 10.51 13.34 16.90
C GLY A 102 10.48 14.50 15.90
N LEU A 103 9.45 14.54 15.03
CA LEU A 103 9.36 15.53 13.97
C LEU A 103 8.47 16.73 14.34
N GLY A 104 7.70 16.64 15.42
CA GLY A 104 6.81 17.71 15.87
C GLY A 104 5.76 18.07 14.82
N VAL A 105 5.04 17.08 14.30
CA VAL A 105 4.00 17.29 13.25
C VAL A 105 2.87 18.22 13.66
N GLU A 106 2.80 18.62 14.91
CA GLU A 106 1.89 19.66 15.39
C GLU A 106 2.29 21.05 14.90
N THR A 107 3.54 21.24 14.50
CA THR A 107 4.03 22.49 13.90
C THR A 107 3.98 22.39 12.38
N PRO A 108 3.72 23.52 11.66
CA PRO A 108 3.70 23.50 10.19
C PRO A 108 4.98 22.97 9.56
N ALA A 109 6.15 23.34 10.07
CA ALA A 109 7.45 22.89 9.60
C ALA A 109 7.67 21.38 9.83
N GLY A 110 7.29 20.87 11.01
CA GLY A 110 7.36 19.43 11.32
C GLY A 110 6.41 18.62 10.43
N PHE A 111 5.23 19.14 10.17
CA PHE A 111 4.26 18.55 9.27
C PHE A 111 4.79 18.43 7.83
N VAL A 112 5.38 19.50 7.30
CA VAL A 112 6.00 19.52 5.95
C VAL A 112 7.16 18.51 5.89
N THR A 113 7.99 18.44 6.91
CA THR A 113 9.11 17.49 6.99
C THR A 113 8.61 16.05 6.99
N ALA A 114 7.63 15.72 7.82
CA ALA A 114 7.01 14.39 7.85
C ALA A 114 6.36 14.03 6.51
N GLY A 115 5.70 15.01 5.87
CA GLY A 115 5.09 14.85 4.56
C GLY A 115 6.11 14.49 3.47
N TRP A 116 7.26 15.12 3.43
CA TRP A 116 8.33 14.79 2.48
C TRP A 116 8.88 13.37 2.70
N ILE A 117 9.05 12.95 3.95
CA ILE A 117 9.47 11.58 4.27
C ILE A 117 8.41 10.57 3.79
N MET A 118 7.13 10.85 4.01
CA MET A 118 6.03 10.01 3.51
C MET A 118 6.00 9.94 1.98
N CYS A 119 6.22 11.05 1.28
CA CYS A 119 6.36 11.06 -0.18
C CYS A 119 7.52 10.18 -0.64
N GLY A 120 8.65 10.20 0.06
CA GLY A 120 9.79 9.34 -0.20
C GLY A 120 9.44 7.85 -0.08
N PHE A 121 8.79 7.45 1.02
CA PHE A 121 8.32 6.06 1.20
C PHE A 121 7.31 5.63 0.14
N LEU A 122 6.37 6.50 -0.22
CA LEU A 122 5.38 6.21 -1.27
C LEU A 122 6.04 6.07 -2.64
N LEU A 123 7.06 6.89 -2.94
CA LEU A 123 7.81 6.78 -4.18
C LEU A 123 8.59 5.47 -4.25
N VAL A 124 9.27 5.08 -3.18
CA VAL A 124 9.95 3.78 -3.10
C VAL A 124 8.94 2.64 -3.26
N SER A 125 7.80 2.71 -2.57
CA SER A 125 6.72 1.71 -2.69
C SER A 125 6.19 1.61 -4.12
N LEU A 126 5.98 2.74 -4.79
CA LEU A 126 5.54 2.78 -6.18
C LEU A 126 6.56 2.10 -7.10
N VAL A 127 7.84 2.44 -6.98
CA VAL A 127 8.92 1.87 -7.79
C VAL A 127 9.04 0.37 -7.57
N VAL A 128 9.11 -0.06 -6.29
CA VAL A 128 9.19 -1.48 -5.94
C VAL A 128 7.97 -2.24 -6.45
N GLY A 129 6.77 -1.73 -6.20
CA GLY A 129 5.55 -2.39 -6.62
C GLY A 129 5.39 -2.48 -8.13
N VAL A 130 5.84 -1.48 -8.89
CA VAL A 130 5.82 -1.54 -10.37
C VAL A 130 6.86 -2.52 -10.91
N ILE A 131 8.05 -2.58 -10.32
CA ILE A 131 9.13 -3.47 -10.80
C ILE A 131 8.83 -4.94 -10.42
N TRP A 132 8.45 -5.19 -9.16
CA TRP A 132 8.26 -6.54 -8.62
C TRP A 132 6.81 -7.02 -8.58
N CYS A 133 5.89 -6.32 -9.25
CA CYS A 133 4.48 -6.75 -9.32
C CYS A 133 4.40 -8.20 -9.86
N PRO A 134 3.85 -9.15 -9.09
CA PRO A 134 3.71 -10.53 -9.52
C PRO A 134 2.71 -10.64 -10.69
N LYS A 135 3.03 -11.51 -11.64
CA LYS A 135 2.19 -11.81 -12.81
C LYS A 135 1.27 -12.99 -12.48
N THR A 136 0.30 -12.76 -11.62
CA THR A 136 -0.66 -13.79 -11.17
C THR A 136 -1.96 -13.79 -11.96
N GLN A 137 -2.21 -12.75 -12.75
CA GLN A 137 -3.46 -12.57 -13.49
C GLN A 137 -3.69 -13.68 -14.52
N GLY A 138 -4.84 -14.34 -14.43
CA GLY A 138 -5.25 -15.40 -15.35
C GLY A 138 -4.60 -16.76 -15.12
N ARG A 139 -3.87 -16.96 -14.04
CA ARG A 139 -3.30 -18.26 -13.63
C ARG A 139 -4.12 -18.89 -12.51
N SER A 140 -4.17 -20.22 -12.49
CA SER A 140 -4.76 -20.93 -11.38
C SER A 140 -3.85 -20.91 -10.15
N LEU A 141 -4.44 -21.05 -8.95
CA LEU A 141 -3.67 -21.11 -7.71
C LEU A 141 -2.69 -22.30 -7.72
N ASP A 142 -3.09 -23.41 -8.31
CA ASP A 142 -2.28 -24.62 -8.41
C ASP A 142 -1.04 -24.39 -9.28
N GLU A 143 -1.19 -23.73 -10.43
CA GLU A 143 -0.05 -23.35 -11.28
C GLU A 143 0.94 -22.43 -10.57
N ILE A 144 0.45 -21.47 -9.79
CA ILE A 144 1.29 -20.55 -9.03
C ILE A 144 2.01 -21.29 -7.91
N THR A 145 1.33 -22.19 -7.23
CA THR A 145 1.89 -23.03 -6.16
C THR A 145 2.94 -23.98 -6.70
N GLU A 146 2.67 -24.66 -7.83
CA GLU A 146 3.61 -25.57 -8.47
C GLU A 146 4.89 -24.87 -8.94
N GLU A 147 4.74 -23.67 -9.57
CA GLU A 147 5.89 -22.89 -10.06
C GLU A 147 6.79 -22.38 -8.93
N ARG A 148 6.21 -22.02 -7.78
CA ARG A 148 6.95 -21.37 -6.68
C ARG A 148 7.46 -22.33 -5.62
N TYR A 149 6.68 -23.36 -5.30
CA TYR A 149 6.93 -24.23 -4.16
C TYR A 149 7.14 -25.71 -4.56
N GLY A 150 6.89 -26.06 -5.81
CA GLY A 150 7.00 -27.43 -6.31
C GLY A 150 5.75 -28.28 -6.09
N LYS A 151 5.72 -29.42 -6.75
CA LYS A 151 4.57 -30.34 -6.72
C LYS A 151 4.29 -30.97 -5.36
N GLU A 152 5.32 -31.14 -4.55
CA GLU A 152 5.18 -31.78 -3.23
C GLU A 152 4.26 -31.00 -2.29
N LEU A 153 4.39 -29.67 -2.27
CA LEU A 153 3.52 -28.80 -1.45
C LEU A 153 2.09 -28.73 -1.99
N LEU A 154 1.92 -28.83 -3.30
CA LEU A 154 0.59 -28.85 -3.92
C LEU A 154 -0.17 -30.14 -3.55
N VAL A 155 0.50 -31.29 -3.50
CA VAL A 155 -0.10 -32.57 -3.04
C VAL A 155 -0.49 -32.45 -1.57
N GLN A 156 0.38 -31.92 -0.73
CA GLN A 156 0.09 -31.73 0.69
C GLN A 156 -1.07 -30.75 0.91
N ASP A 157 -1.15 -29.66 0.18
CA ASP A 157 -2.23 -28.66 0.29
C ASP A 157 -3.59 -29.29 -0.11
N ASN A 158 -3.60 -30.14 -1.13
CA ASN A 158 -4.79 -30.88 -1.56
C ASN A 158 -5.21 -31.95 -0.55
N GLU A 159 -4.27 -32.69 0.04
CA GLU A 159 -4.54 -33.68 1.08
C GLU A 159 -5.14 -33.01 2.35
N ASP A 160 -4.60 -31.86 2.76
CA ASP A 160 -5.08 -31.11 3.92
C ASP A 160 -6.47 -30.49 3.67
N MET A 161 -6.81 -30.18 2.41
CA MET A 161 -8.15 -29.72 2.02
C MET A 161 -9.16 -30.86 1.80
N GLY A 162 -8.70 -32.12 1.75
CA GLY A 162 -9.56 -33.28 1.53
C GLY A 162 -10.10 -33.41 0.12
N ILE A 163 -9.34 -32.95 -0.89
CA ILE A 163 -9.65 -33.03 -2.32
C ILE A 163 -8.72 -34.06 -3.00
#